data_56d3200af654f794d1983fd84d7047e1
#
_entry.id   56d3200af654f794d1983fd84d7047e1
#
_cell.length_a   1.000
_cell.length_b   1.000
_cell.length_c   1.000
_cell.angle_alpha   90.00
_cell.angle_beta   90.00
_cell.angle_gamma   90.00
#
_symmetry.space_group_name_H-M   'P 1'
#
loop_
_entity.id
_entity.type
_entity.pdbx_description
1 polymer ?
#
loop_
_entity_poly.entity_id
_entity_poly.type
_entity_poly.pdbx_seq_one_letter_code
_entity_poly.pdbx_strand_id
1 'polypeptide(L)'
;MKWLCSAAFVLLSPAAIADVCLLNINATDQMRFEQQTLQVEAQCTEVKVTLHNTGKLPANVMGHNWVLTKTADVAAVANAGMGVGLANNYQKPGDTRIVAATKIIGGGEDSSVQFSVAQLQTGTSYTYFCSAPGHYSTMKGRFVYNARSSIDIAQNGSK
;
A
#
# COMPACT_ATOMS: atom_id res chain seq x y z
N MET A 1 64.24 -2.35 -13.56
CA MET A 1 62.81 -2.17 -13.94
C MET A 1 61.97 -2.86 -12.87
N LYS A 2 61.30 -2.08 -12.01
CA LYS A 2 60.43 -2.58 -10.94
C LYS A 2 58.98 -2.47 -11.44
N TRP A 3 58.30 -3.59 -11.62
CA TRP A 3 56.89 -3.64 -11.99
C TRP A 3 56.07 -3.53 -10.71
N LEU A 4 55.30 -2.42 -10.57
CA LEU A 4 54.33 -2.24 -9.53
C LEU A 4 53.00 -2.88 -10.02
N CYS A 5 52.62 -4.04 -9.47
CA CYS A 5 51.29 -4.61 -9.65
C CYS A 5 50.31 -3.88 -8.76
N SER A 6 49.50 -2.97 -9.31
CA SER A 6 48.36 -2.38 -8.60
C SER A 6 47.22 -3.39 -8.54
N ALA A 7 46.96 -3.95 -7.37
CA ALA A 7 45.79 -4.78 -7.12
C ALA A 7 44.56 -3.87 -7.00
N ALA A 8 43.65 -3.93 -7.96
CA ALA A 8 42.34 -3.26 -7.87
C ALA A 8 41.45 -4.05 -6.90
N PHE A 9 41.12 -3.45 -5.79
CA PHE A 9 40.18 -4.01 -4.78
C PHE A 9 38.75 -3.69 -5.26
N VAL A 10 38.05 -4.69 -5.80
CA VAL A 10 36.63 -4.57 -6.17
C VAL A 10 35.81 -4.69 -4.89
N LEU A 11 35.25 -3.55 -4.43
CA LEU A 11 34.29 -3.54 -3.33
C LEU A 11 32.95 -4.06 -3.84
N LEU A 12 32.62 -5.31 -3.52
CA LEU A 12 31.25 -5.83 -3.70
C LEU A 12 30.38 -5.18 -2.61
N SER A 13 29.52 -4.25 -3.00
CA SER A 13 28.45 -3.76 -2.13
C SER A 13 27.43 -4.87 -1.95
N PRO A 14 27.03 -5.22 -0.69
CA PRO A 14 25.96 -6.18 -0.47
C PRO A 14 24.66 -5.61 -1.04
N ALA A 15 23.96 -6.38 -1.86
CA ALA A 15 22.61 -6.06 -2.30
C ALA A 15 21.69 -6.07 -1.07
N ALA A 16 21.04 -4.97 -0.76
CA ALA A 16 20.04 -4.91 0.28
C ALA A 16 18.84 -5.79 -0.16
N ILE A 17 18.56 -6.85 0.60
CA ILE A 17 17.36 -7.66 0.38
C ILE A 17 16.17 -6.85 0.84
N ALA A 18 15.21 -6.62 -0.07
CA ALA A 18 13.95 -5.96 0.28
C ALA A 18 13.12 -6.89 1.18
N ASP A 19 12.77 -6.43 2.37
CA ASP A 19 11.87 -7.16 3.28
C ASP A 19 10.42 -6.80 2.91
N VAL A 20 9.74 -7.72 2.19
CA VAL A 20 8.38 -7.52 1.69
C VAL A 20 7.38 -8.05 2.72
N CYS A 21 6.61 -7.15 3.32
CA CYS A 21 5.53 -7.52 4.23
C CYS A 21 4.22 -7.75 3.47
N LEU A 22 3.59 -8.89 3.73
CA LEU A 22 2.36 -9.32 3.08
C LEU A 22 1.15 -9.00 3.98
N LEU A 23 0.19 -8.26 3.44
CA LEU A 23 -1.06 -7.93 4.11
C LEU A 23 -2.23 -8.43 3.27
N ASN A 24 -3.17 -9.12 3.92
CA ASN A 24 -4.41 -9.57 3.30
C ASN A 24 -5.59 -8.80 3.88
N ILE A 25 -6.54 -8.44 3.03
CA ILE A 25 -7.77 -7.75 3.44
C ILE A 25 -8.95 -8.31 2.68
N ASN A 26 -10.03 -8.60 3.40
CA ASN A 26 -11.27 -9.11 2.83
C ASN A 26 -12.29 -7.99 2.68
N ALA A 27 -12.94 -7.94 1.52
CA ALA A 27 -14.12 -7.12 1.24
C ALA A 27 -15.36 -7.99 1.10
N THR A 28 -16.54 -7.47 1.44
CA THR A 28 -17.81 -8.20 1.40
C THR A 28 -18.91 -7.41 0.72
N ASP A 29 -19.97 -8.09 0.27
CA ASP A 29 -21.17 -7.45 -0.30
C ASP A 29 -21.93 -6.54 0.69
N GLN A 30 -21.47 -6.44 1.96
CA GLN A 30 -22.00 -5.51 2.97
C GLN A 30 -21.30 -4.14 2.98
N MET A 31 -20.57 -3.80 1.93
CA MET A 31 -19.78 -2.55 1.83
C MET A 31 -18.83 -2.36 3.02
N ARG A 32 -18.08 -3.37 3.39
CA ARG A 32 -17.10 -3.27 4.48
C ARG A 32 -15.86 -4.10 4.21
N PHE A 33 -14.75 -3.65 4.76
CA PHE A 33 -13.58 -4.49 4.99
C PHE A 33 -13.73 -5.22 6.32
N GLU A 34 -13.32 -6.49 6.38
CA GLU A 34 -13.31 -7.24 7.64
C GLU A 34 -12.23 -6.72 8.58
N GLN A 35 -11.05 -6.40 8.05
CA GLN A 35 -9.97 -5.79 8.81
C GLN A 35 -10.20 -4.28 8.92
N GLN A 36 -10.21 -3.75 10.14
CA GLN A 36 -10.37 -2.31 10.40
C GLN A 36 -9.02 -1.60 10.60
N THR A 37 -7.95 -2.37 10.78
CA THR A 37 -6.58 -1.86 10.89
C THR A 37 -5.63 -2.81 10.17
N LEU A 38 -4.79 -2.24 9.31
CA LEU A 38 -3.61 -2.90 8.75
C LEU A 38 -2.37 -2.27 9.36
N GLN A 39 -1.46 -3.09 9.88
CA GLN A 39 -0.23 -2.64 10.50
C GLN A 39 0.97 -3.17 9.73
N VAL A 40 1.94 -2.30 9.48
CA VAL A 40 3.21 -2.61 8.84
C VAL A 40 4.30 -2.58 9.88
N GLU A 41 5.08 -3.66 9.95
CA GLU A 41 6.20 -3.80 10.87
C GLU A 41 7.37 -2.90 10.46
N ALA A 42 8.16 -2.48 11.44
CA ALA A 42 9.24 -1.51 11.26
C ALA A 42 10.36 -1.99 10.30
N GLN A 43 10.56 -3.31 10.17
CA GLN A 43 11.57 -3.88 9.28
C GLN A 43 11.18 -3.90 7.81
N CYS A 44 9.89 -3.75 7.48
CA CYS A 44 9.41 -3.79 6.10
C CYS A 44 10.00 -2.64 5.28
N THR A 45 10.51 -2.94 4.10
CA THR A 45 10.91 -1.96 3.09
C THR A 45 9.88 -1.82 1.98
N GLU A 46 9.16 -2.91 1.73
CA GLU A 46 8.07 -3.00 0.78
C GLU A 46 6.83 -3.60 1.45
N VAL A 47 5.66 -3.22 0.99
CA VAL A 47 4.38 -3.79 1.43
C VAL A 47 3.62 -4.28 0.21
N LYS A 48 3.16 -5.54 0.25
CA LYS A 48 2.21 -6.07 -0.72
C LYS A 48 0.86 -6.26 -0.03
N VAL A 49 -0.16 -5.53 -0.48
CA VAL A 49 -1.54 -5.70 -0.04
C VAL A 49 -2.29 -6.52 -1.06
N THR A 50 -2.96 -7.59 -0.62
CA THR A 50 -3.88 -8.38 -1.43
C THR A 50 -5.30 -8.17 -0.92
N LEU A 51 -6.16 -7.64 -1.78
CA LEU A 51 -7.60 -7.54 -1.56
C LEU A 51 -8.28 -8.79 -2.09
N HIS A 52 -9.06 -9.45 -1.24
CA HIS A 52 -9.94 -10.58 -1.57
C HIS A 52 -11.40 -10.09 -1.48
N ASN A 53 -12.15 -10.13 -2.57
CA ASN A 53 -13.58 -9.86 -2.49
C ASN A 53 -14.34 -11.17 -2.25
N THR A 54 -14.74 -11.41 -0.99
CA THR A 54 -15.46 -12.63 -0.57
C THR A 54 -16.95 -12.58 -0.88
N GLY A 55 -17.43 -11.47 -1.49
CA GLY A 55 -18.80 -11.31 -1.97
C GLY A 55 -19.12 -12.18 -3.20
N LYS A 56 -20.29 -11.96 -3.77
CA LYS A 56 -20.78 -12.71 -4.94
C LYS A 56 -21.25 -11.80 -6.07
N LEU A 57 -21.36 -10.50 -5.80
CA LEU A 57 -21.90 -9.54 -6.76
C LEU A 57 -20.81 -9.05 -7.73
N PRO A 58 -21.16 -8.78 -9.00
CA PRO A 58 -20.18 -8.33 -10.00
C PRO A 58 -19.66 -6.92 -9.71
N ALA A 59 -18.49 -6.58 -10.27
CA ALA A 59 -17.77 -5.33 -10.00
C ALA A 59 -18.58 -4.06 -10.32
N ASN A 60 -19.50 -4.11 -11.29
CA ASN A 60 -20.35 -2.97 -11.63
C ASN A 60 -21.55 -2.76 -10.68
N VAL A 61 -21.81 -3.70 -9.77
CA VAL A 61 -22.89 -3.65 -8.77
C VAL A 61 -22.31 -3.43 -7.38
N MET A 62 -21.32 -4.25 -6.97
CA MET A 62 -20.70 -4.20 -5.64
C MET A 62 -19.19 -4.43 -5.76
N GLY A 63 -18.57 -3.73 -6.69
CA GLY A 63 -17.12 -3.78 -6.86
C GLY A 63 -16.38 -3.09 -5.72
N HIS A 64 -15.24 -3.66 -5.35
CA HIS A 64 -14.38 -3.11 -4.30
C HIS A 64 -12.94 -2.96 -4.78
N ASN A 65 -12.28 -1.91 -4.31
CA ASN A 65 -10.85 -1.73 -4.36
C ASN A 65 -10.30 -1.32 -2.99
N TRP A 66 -9.01 -1.36 -2.87
CA TRP A 66 -8.27 -0.85 -1.72
C TRP A 66 -7.42 0.34 -2.17
N VAL A 67 -7.63 1.51 -1.59
CA VAL A 67 -6.92 2.75 -1.92
C VAL A 67 -6.33 3.32 -0.65
N LEU A 68 -5.02 3.56 -0.64
CA LEU A 68 -4.28 4.16 0.48
C LEU A 68 -4.00 5.64 0.21
N THR A 69 -4.34 6.48 1.18
CA THR A 69 -4.00 7.91 1.14
C THR A 69 -3.80 8.47 2.55
N LYS A 70 -3.31 9.70 2.66
CA LYS A 70 -3.35 10.43 3.95
C LYS A 70 -4.80 10.56 4.40
N THR A 71 -5.06 10.44 5.67
CA THR A 71 -6.43 10.49 6.23
C THR A 71 -7.17 11.78 5.83
N ALA A 72 -6.45 12.89 5.75
CA ALA A 72 -7.01 14.19 5.35
C ALA A 72 -7.49 14.23 3.88
N ASP A 73 -6.97 13.36 3.02
CA ASP A 73 -7.23 13.39 1.57
C ASP A 73 -8.36 12.44 1.14
N VAL A 74 -8.84 11.57 2.02
CA VAL A 74 -9.82 10.49 1.71
C VAL A 74 -11.01 11.01 0.91
N ALA A 75 -11.71 12.03 1.41
CA ALA A 75 -12.91 12.55 0.74
C ALA A 75 -12.59 13.17 -0.62
N ALA A 76 -11.47 13.91 -0.71
CA ALA A 76 -11.08 14.57 -1.95
C ALA A 76 -10.65 13.56 -3.03
N VAL A 77 -9.94 12.49 -2.66
CA VAL A 77 -9.55 11.39 -3.56
C VAL A 77 -10.79 10.60 -4.01
N ALA A 78 -11.68 10.24 -3.08
CA ALA A 78 -12.92 9.52 -3.40
C ALA A 78 -13.79 10.31 -4.38
N ASN A 79 -13.99 11.62 -4.14
CA ASN A 79 -14.78 12.48 -5.01
C ASN A 79 -14.15 12.63 -6.41
N ALA A 80 -12.82 12.76 -6.49
CA ALA A 80 -12.11 12.81 -7.77
C ALA A 80 -12.24 11.50 -8.55
N GLY A 81 -12.25 10.36 -7.85
CA GLY A 81 -12.41 9.02 -8.42
C GLY A 81 -13.81 8.78 -8.99
N MET A 82 -14.86 9.28 -8.34
CA MET A 82 -16.24 9.14 -8.84
C MET A 82 -16.41 9.71 -10.25
N GLY A 83 -15.78 10.84 -10.55
CA GLY A 83 -15.88 11.52 -11.85
C GLY A 83 -15.24 10.76 -13.02
N VAL A 84 -14.31 9.83 -12.76
CA VAL A 84 -13.60 9.07 -13.81
C VAL A 84 -14.15 7.64 -14.03
N GLY A 85 -15.03 7.19 -13.17
CA GLY A 85 -15.83 5.99 -13.32
C GLY A 85 -15.09 4.66 -13.20
N LEU A 86 -15.83 3.56 -13.42
CA LEU A 86 -15.38 2.18 -13.25
C LEU A 86 -14.18 1.83 -14.15
N ALA A 87 -14.16 2.34 -15.39
CA ALA A 87 -13.06 2.07 -16.34
C ALA A 87 -11.69 2.52 -15.82
N ASN A 88 -11.67 3.50 -14.91
CA ASN A 88 -10.49 3.97 -14.20
C ASN A 88 -10.44 3.48 -12.75
N ASN A 89 -11.13 2.39 -12.41
CA ASN A 89 -11.21 1.83 -11.05
C ASN A 89 -11.68 2.84 -9.99
N TYR A 90 -12.44 3.88 -10.39
CA TYR A 90 -12.78 5.04 -9.55
C TYR A 90 -11.53 5.70 -8.92
N GLN A 91 -10.44 5.77 -9.68
CA GLN A 91 -9.17 6.39 -9.30
C GLN A 91 -8.78 7.39 -10.37
N LYS A 92 -8.68 8.67 -10.01
CA LYS A 92 -8.27 9.70 -10.97
C LYS A 92 -6.83 9.44 -11.43
N PRO A 93 -6.58 9.23 -12.74
CA PRO A 93 -5.23 9.02 -13.24
C PRO A 93 -4.28 10.17 -12.84
N GLY A 94 -3.10 9.82 -12.34
CA GLY A 94 -2.09 10.81 -11.93
C GLY A 94 -2.40 11.53 -10.61
N ASP A 95 -3.37 11.08 -9.82
CA ASP A 95 -3.63 11.67 -8.49
C ASP A 95 -2.52 11.31 -7.50
N THR A 96 -1.61 12.25 -7.25
CA THR A 96 -0.43 12.07 -6.38
C THR A 96 -0.76 11.89 -4.91
N ARG A 97 -2.03 12.05 -4.49
CA ARG A 97 -2.49 11.77 -3.14
C ARG A 97 -2.70 10.28 -2.88
N ILE A 98 -2.83 9.47 -3.94
CA ILE A 98 -2.93 8.02 -3.84
C ILE A 98 -1.52 7.46 -3.66
N VAL A 99 -1.24 6.87 -2.50
CA VAL A 99 0.02 6.19 -2.21
C VAL A 99 0.10 4.86 -2.96
N ALA A 100 -0.97 4.08 -2.87
CA ALA A 100 -1.09 2.78 -3.53
C ALA A 100 -2.57 2.42 -3.70
N ALA A 101 -2.89 1.63 -4.74
CA ALA A 101 -4.25 1.17 -4.93
C ALA A 101 -4.31 -0.12 -5.74
N THR A 102 -5.30 -0.98 -5.43
CA THR A 102 -5.65 -2.15 -6.23
C THR A 102 -6.63 -1.75 -7.34
N LYS A 103 -6.82 -2.63 -8.31
CA LYS A 103 -7.96 -2.54 -9.24
C LYS A 103 -9.26 -2.77 -8.49
N ILE A 104 -10.37 -2.29 -9.07
CA ILE A 104 -11.70 -2.66 -8.61
C ILE A 104 -12.02 -4.10 -9.06
N ILE A 105 -12.57 -4.90 -8.14
CA ILE A 105 -12.84 -6.33 -8.36
C ILE A 105 -14.25 -6.69 -7.92
N GLY A 106 -14.84 -7.67 -8.60
CA GLY A 106 -16.12 -8.29 -8.24
C GLY A 106 -15.97 -9.41 -7.23
N GLY A 107 -17.09 -9.98 -6.82
CA GLY A 107 -17.13 -11.10 -5.88
C GLY A 107 -16.35 -12.31 -6.37
N GLY A 108 -15.58 -12.94 -5.50
CA GLY A 108 -14.72 -14.09 -5.79
C GLY A 108 -13.38 -13.75 -6.46
N GLU A 109 -13.08 -12.46 -6.69
CA GLU A 109 -11.85 -12.02 -7.34
C GLU A 109 -10.82 -11.47 -6.34
N ASP A 110 -9.54 -11.47 -6.75
CA ASP A 110 -8.41 -10.93 -6.02
C ASP A 110 -7.69 -9.83 -6.81
N SER A 111 -7.16 -8.85 -6.10
CA SER A 111 -6.26 -7.84 -6.68
C SER A 111 -5.18 -7.45 -5.69
N SER A 112 -3.96 -7.27 -6.16
CA SER A 112 -2.82 -6.89 -5.30
C SER A 112 -2.16 -5.61 -5.79
N VAL A 113 -1.55 -4.90 -4.85
CA VAL A 113 -0.64 -3.78 -5.09
C VAL A 113 0.58 -3.93 -4.20
N GLN A 114 1.76 -3.58 -4.72
CA GLN A 114 3.00 -3.50 -3.95
C GLN A 114 3.55 -2.09 -4.02
N PHE A 115 4.04 -1.57 -2.90
CA PHE A 115 4.60 -0.23 -2.80
C PHE A 115 5.68 -0.15 -1.73
N SER A 116 6.61 0.80 -1.88
CA SER A 116 7.67 1.03 -0.90
C SER A 116 7.17 1.84 0.28
N VAL A 117 7.58 1.45 1.50
CA VAL A 117 7.32 2.21 2.72
C VAL A 117 7.99 3.59 2.72
N ALA A 118 8.99 3.80 1.86
CA ALA A 118 9.61 5.11 1.66
C ALA A 118 8.64 6.19 1.14
N GLN A 119 7.49 5.80 0.59
CA GLN A 119 6.41 6.71 0.20
C GLN A 119 5.58 7.19 1.40
N LEU A 120 5.75 6.56 2.57
CA LEU A 120 5.04 6.92 3.79
C LEU A 120 5.85 7.92 4.62
N GLN A 121 5.16 8.86 5.24
CA GLN A 121 5.76 9.87 6.11
C GLN A 121 5.50 9.52 7.57
N THR A 122 6.56 9.45 8.37
CA THR A 122 6.47 9.24 9.82
C THR A 122 5.59 10.31 10.47
N GLY A 123 4.74 9.90 11.41
CA GLY A 123 3.82 10.81 12.10
C GLY A 123 2.58 11.22 11.29
N THR A 124 2.45 10.76 10.05
CA THR A 124 1.28 11.01 9.22
C THR A 124 0.25 9.90 9.41
N SER A 125 -1.01 10.29 9.60
CA SER A 125 -2.13 9.35 9.64
C SER A 125 -2.54 8.93 8.24
N TYR A 126 -2.67 7.61 8.01
CA TYR A 126 -3.12 7.03 6.76
C TYR A 126 -4.41 6.25 6.93
N THR A 127 -5.24 6.32 5.91
CA THR A 127 -6.50 5.59 5.82
C THR A 127 -6.54 4.84 4.50
N TYR A 128 -6.91 3.57 4.53
CA TYR A 128 -7.32 2.87 3.33
C TYR A 128 -8.85 2.85 3.22
N PHE A 129 -9.36 2.87 2.01
CA PHE A 129 -10.79 2.92 1.75
C PHE A 129 -11.13 2.33 0.38
N CYS A 130 -12.42 2.04 0.14
CA CYS A 130 -12.94 1.70 -1.17
C CYS A 130 -13.41 2.97 -1.89
N SER A 131 -12.91 3.24 -3.10
CA SER A 131 -13.25 4.44 -3.87
C SER A 131 -14.50 4.30 -4.75
N ALA A 132 -15.14 3.12 -4.77
CA ALA A 132 -16.43 2.95 -5.44
C ALA A 132 -17.46 3.96 -4.89
N PRO A 133 -18.37 4.50 -5.73
CA PRO A 133 -19.32 5.53 -5.33
C PRO A 133 -20.11 5.15 -4.07
N GLY A 134 -20.11 6.03 -3.07
CA GLY A 134 -20.81 5.84 -1.80
C GLY A 134 -20.09 4.96 -0.78
N HIS A 135 -19.05 4.20 -1.16
CA HIS A 135 -18.41 3.23 -0.26
C HIS A 135 -17.48 3.88 0.79
N TYR A 136 -16.72 4.91 0.43
CA TYR A 136 -15.65 5.48 1.27
C TYR A 136 -16.12 6.00 2.64
N SER A 137 -17.40 6.27 2.79
CA SER A 137 -17.96 6.77 4.07
C SER A 137 -17.93 5.70 5.17
N THR A 138 -18.18 4.45 4.80
CA THR A 138 -18.27 3.30 5.72
C THR A 138 -17.17 2.27 5.48
N MET A 139 -16.77 2.05 4.23
CA MET A 139 -15.79 1.04 3.83
C MET A 139 -14.36 1.61 3.86
N LYS A 140 -13.80 1.73 5.05
CA LYS A 140 -12.45 2.26 5.32
C LYS A 140 -11.86 1.67 6.58
N GLY A 141 -10.53 1.79 6.73
CA GLY A 141 -9.80 1.37 7.91
C GLY A 141 -8.50 2.15 8.08
N ARG A 142 -7.84 1.95 9.20
CA ARG A 142 -6.56 2.61 9.53
C ARG A 142 -5.39 1.82 8.94
N PHE A 143 -4.44 2.55 8.38
CA PHE A 143 -3.16 1.98 8.00
C PHE A 143 -2.09 2.52 8.95
N VAL A 144 -1.45 1.63 9.71
CA VAL A 144 -0.45 1.97 10.73
C VAL A 144 0.92 1.59 10.22
N TYR A 145 1.81 2.56 10.11
CA TYR A 145 3.21 2.38 9.77
C TYR A 145 4.08 2.87 10.92
N ASN A 146 4.79 1.95 11.55
CA ASN A 146 5.76 2.23 12.60
C ASN A 146 7.15 2.23 11.96
N ALA A 147 7.64 3.41 11.53
CA ALA A 147 8.99 3.53 11.03
C ALA A 147 10.01 3.10 12.12
N ARG A 148 11.11 2.45 11.72
CA ARG A 148 12.25 2.24 12.62
C ARG A 148 12.75 3.59 13.13
N SER A 149 12.92 3.70 14.43
CA SER A 149 13.62 4.87 14.98
C SER A 149 15.11 4.82 14.59
N SER A 150 15.74 5.97 14.46
CA SER A 150 17.19 6.05 14.23
C SER A 150 18.00 5.35 15.34
N ILE A 151 17.43 5.20 16.53
CA ILE A 151 18.03 4.49 17.67
C ILE A 151 18.05 2.98 17.42
N ASP A 152 16.99 2.41 16.86
CA ASP A 152 16.90 0.96 16.56
C ASP A 152 17.90 0.55 15.45
N ILE A 153 18.16 1.44 14.49
CA ILE A 153 19.11 1.21 13.40
C ILE A 153 20.53 1.18 13.95
N ALA A 154 20.88 2.07 14.88
CA ALA A 154 22.21 2.15 15.48
C ALA A 154 22.55 0.92 16.35
N GLN A 155 21.58 0.29 16.99
CA GLN A 155 21.80 -0.87 17.87
C GLN A 155 21.94 -2.18 17.12
N ASN A 156 21.36 -2.32 15.92
CA ASN A 156 21.43 -3.55 15.09
C ASN A 156 22.61 -3.57 14.10
N GLY A 157 23.31 -2.44 13.92
CA GLY A 157 24.50 -2.34 13.07
C GLY A 157 25.84 -2.71 13.75
N SER A 158 25.81 -3.14 15.02
CA SER A 158 27.00 -3.44 15.84
C SER A 158 27.19 -4.93 16.17
N LYS A 159 26.64 -5.84 15.36
CA LYS A 159 26.86 -7.30 15.52
C LYS A 159 27.50 -7.89 14.31
#